data_3101aeedb9be01c7d8b7793e4f4187dc
#
_entry.id   3101aeedb9be01c7d8b7793e4f4187dc
#
_cell.length_a   1.000
_cell.length_b   1.000
_cell.length_c   1.000
_cell.angle_alpha   90.00
_cell.angle_beta   90.00
_cell.angle_gamma   90.00
#
_symmetry.space_group_name_H-M   'P 1'
#
loop_
_entity.id
_entity.type
_entity.pdbx_description
1 polymer ?
#
loop_
_entity_poly.entity_id
_entity_poly.type
_entity_poly.pdbx_seq_one_letter_code
_entity_poly.pdbx_strand_id
1 'polypeptide(L)'
;MKNVLLAPLDPVHDIGLKMIARGLEQAGYSICLLQPDLTAEEIIEQSVRFGASTLLLSRTLGYGVAELLARFIDLADAAGLRERVKIGIGGMAIRQELAAELGFDAGFGPGTSVEEVVCFVEGQEYRPDPTRCSKVKTDMTAGYDYRYRHPAIAAKLETISAMICDWVKDKTSPGVKRAQLRDELWDADKWRDRQGNGELYDHYAPHCGDVPRKFYASGELHPKTRRYTKEEVEGLERYLDDTKKRMSVLKLQHSRKRPLVFNQYGTGCPFLDIGHILASEAWGADGVVHFDPSWGARTEGFLDGFLTHQEDGTVITPANLNRIHLALEKSTLWQVRAHRGLNSPETVVLAGKLGADLTKINMCYGSLGAGTDPERMTVDGYHAILFAKKYNLPFDVVTNEELCGVPAYKAFAGMLIVSDLAVRLGARPILQPLFAYSPEVMINGYMQDNYIDFNAAKIYALRDILNAPIWPGAPIGFLTHTEDRVQSAMTTALHASLASTLGVDAISIASTDEAYSGGPISVPAKIDTLRAVQESFRFFGHAGITPTDQARVYADQIVCGIEKVLDEVIACGDFVKALHDGVLGSRQEGAYPGRAGKDTVTTIK
;
A
#
# COMPACT_ATOMS: atom_id res chain seq x y z
N MET A 1 -39.33 26.97 -15.46
CA MET A 1 -38.63 25.84 -14.84
C MET A 1 -38.45 24.77 -15.92
N LYS A 2 -37.27 24.17 -16.00
CA LYS A 2 -37.07 23.04 -16.91
C LYS A 2 -37.65 21.78 -16.25
N ASN A 3 -38.48 21.05 -16.96
CA ASN A 3 -39.09 19.81 -16.49
C ASN A 3 -38.19 18.63 -16.84
N VAL A 4 -37.84 17.82 -15.86
CA VAL A 4 -37.03 16.60 -16.05
C VAL A 4 -37.85 15.39 -15.65
N LEU A 5 -38.01 14.46 -16.58
CA LEU A 5 -38.66 13.18 -16.33
C LEU A 5 -37.61 12.11 -16.15
N LEU A 6 -37.76 11.26 -15.13
CA LEU A 6 -36.90 10.13 -14.85
C LEU A 6 -37.70 8.83 -14.92
N ALA A 7 -37.21 7.84 -15.66
CA ALA A 7 -37.89 6.57 -15.83
C ALA A 7 -36.92 5.38 -15.81
N PRO A 8 -37.18 4.35 -14.98
CA PRO A 8 -36.44 3.10 -15.05
C PRO A 8 -36.93 2.25 -16.22
N LEU A 9 -35.98 1.72 -16.98
CA LEU A 9 -36.21 0.65 -17.97
C LEU A 9 -36.06 -0.76 -17.35
N ASP A 10 -35.88 -0.80 -16.06
CA ASP A 10 -35.85 -2.03 -15.26
C ASP A 10 -37.24 -2.28 -14.64
N PRO A 11 -37.61 -3.53 -14.44
CA PRO A 11 -38.90 -3.85 -13.84
C PRO A 11 -38.96 -3.51 -12.33
N VAL A 12 -37.83 -3.34 -11.67
CA VAL A 12 -37.80 -3.15 -10.21
C VAL A 12 -36.72 -2.18 -9.70
N HIS A 13 -35.75 -1.77 -10.53
CA HIS A 13 -34.58 -0.99 -10.04
C HIS A 13 -34.74 0.50 -10.36
N ASP A 14 -34.89 1.32 -9.31
CA ASP A 14 -35.07 2.76 -9.45
C ASP A 14 -34.18 3.61 -8.46
N ILE A 15 -33.37 2.97 -7.63
CA ILE A 15 -32.60 3.67 -6.58
C ILE A 15 -31.69 4.76 -7.15
N GLY A 16 -30.99 4.48 -8.25
CA GLY A 16 -30.12 5.46 -8.90
C GLY A 16 -30.88 6.70 -9.35
N LEU A 17 -32.07 6.51 -9.93
CA LEU A 17 -32.93 7.62 -10.36
C LEU A 17 -33.47 8.42 -9.18
N LYS A 18 -33.81 7.78 -8.06
CA LYS A 18 -34.24 8.48 -6.83
C LYS A 18 -33.15 9.41 -6.29
N MET A 19 -31.90 8.98 -6.35
CA MET A 19 -30.76 9.82 -5.94
C MET A 19 -30.61 11.04 -6.87
N ILE A 20 -30.68 10.81 -8.17
CA ILE A 20 -30.59 11.87 -9.19
C ILE A 20 -31.78 12.82 -9.08
N ALA A 21 -32.99 12.30 -8.92
CA ALA A 21 -34.20 13.09 -8.75
C ALA A 21 -34.06 14.08 -7.58
N ARG A 22 -33.61 13.58 -6.42
CA ARG A 22 -33.38 14.43 -5.25
C ARG A 22 -32.32 15.52 -5.49
N GLY A 23 -31.25 15.19 -6.20
CA GLY A 23 -30.22 16.19 -6.54
C GLY A 23 -30.74 17.27 -7.49
N LEU A 24 -31.53 16.88 -8.48
CA LEU A 24 -32.16 17.81 -9.42
C LEU A 24 -33.23 18.68 -8.73
N GLU A 25 -34.02 18.13 -7.81
CA GLU A 25 -34.97 18.92 -6.98
C GLU A 25 -34.22 19.97 -6.15
N GLN A 26 -33.10 19.61 -5.54
CA GLN A 26 -32.26 20.55 -4.80
C GLN A 26 -31.66 21.64 -5.70
N ALA A 27 -31.43 21.33 -6.98
CA ALA A 27 -30.99 22.30 -7.99
C ALA A 27 -32.14 23.12 -8.58
N GLY A 28 -33.39 22.92 -8.12
CA GLY A 28 -34.55 23.73 -8.49
C GLY A 28 -35.28 23.30 -9.76
N TYR A 29 -35.12 22.04 -10.19
CA TYR A 29 -35.85 21.48 -11.31
C TYR A 29 -37.23 20.94 -10.92
N SER A 30 -38.17 20.96 -11.85
CA SER A 30 -39.46 20.26 -11.73
C SER A 30 -39.29 18.81 -12.15
N ILE A 31 -39.49 17.87 -11.25
CA ILE A 31 -39.17 16.46 -11.41
C ILE A 31 -40.44 15.62 -11.51
N CYS A 32 -40.47 14.70 -12.46
CA CYS A 32 -41.41 13.58 -12.51
C CYS A 32 -40.61 12.27 -12.53
N LEU A 33 -40.67 11.51 -11.44
CA LEU A 33 -40.07 10.17 -11.36
C LEU A 33 -41.17 9.12 -11.59
N LEU A 34 -41.04 8.35 -12.66
CA LEU A 34 -41.97 7.26 -12.99
C LEU A 34 -41.66 6.00 -12.19
N GLN A 35 -42.68 5.19 -12.01
CA GLN A 35 -42.54 3.87 -11.39
C GLN A 35 -41.84 2.88 -12.34
N PRO A 36 -41.17 1.83 -11.82
CA PRO A 36 -40.68 0.73 -12.64
C PRO A 36 -41.81 -0.02 -13.37
N ASP A 37 -41.40 -0.85 -14.34
CA ASP A 37 -42.29 -1.74 -15.11
C ASP A 37 -43.22 -1.04 -16.10
N LEU A 38 -42.80 0.12 -16.59
CA LEU A 38 -43.49 0.79 -17.69
C LEU A 38 -42.85 0.42 -19.04
N THR A 39 -43.68 0.35 -20.07
CA THR A 39 -43.24 0.16 -21.46
C THR A 39 -42.55 1.43 -21.99
N ALA A 40 -41.72 1.29 -23.02
CA ALA A 40 -41.08 2.43 -23.69
C ALA A 40 -42.14 3.43 -24.21
N GLU A 41 -43.22 2.94 -24.75
CA GLU A 41 -44.34 3.73 -25.26
C GLU A 41 -45.00 4.56 -24.14
N GLU A 42 -45.27 3.97 -23.00
CA GLU A 42 -45.84 4.66 -21.83
C GLU A 42 -44.90 5.75 -21.30
N ILE A 43 -43.57 5.47 -21.23
CA ILE A 43 -42.58 6.45 -20.80
C ILE A 43 -42.55 7.64 -21.77
N ILE A 44 -42.60 7.39 -23.08
CA ILE A 44 -42.63 8.44 -24.09
C ILE A 44 -43.91 9.27 -23.96
N GLU A 45 -45.08 8.62 -23.81
CA GLU A 45 -46.36 9.33 -23.62
C GLU A 45 -46.32 10.22 -22.36
N GLN A 46 -45.83 9.69 -21.24
CA GLN A 46 -45.70 10.48 -20.00
C GLN A 46 -44.72 11.64 -20.14
N SER A 47 -43.63 11.46 -20.89
CA SER A 47 -42.67 12.51 -21.19
C SER A 47 -43.28 13.68 -21.94
N VAL A 48 -44.12 13.36 -22.97
CA VAL A 48 -44.87 14.38 -23.72
C VAL A 48 -45.90 15.06 -22.83
N ARG A 49 -46.66 14.28 -22.05
CA ARG A 49 -47.72 14.81 -21.15
C ARG A 49 -47.16 15.73 -20.07
N PHE A 50 -46.01 15.39 -19.50
CA PHE A 50 -45.32 16.20 -18.50
C PHE A 50 -44.65 17.44 -19.08
N GLY A 51 -44.45 17.47 -20.40
CA GLY A 51 -43.71 18.53 -21.08
C GLY A 51 -42.24 18.52 -20.70
N ALA A 52 -41.65 17.36 -20.64
CA ALA A 52 -40.26 17.18 -20.30
C ALA A 52 -39.32 17.89 -21.28
N SER A 53 -38.34 18.60 -20.80
CA SER A 53 -37.21 19.13 -21.58
C SER A 53 -36.02 18.16 -21.59
N THR A 54 -35.97 17.28 -20.57
CA THR A 54 -34.96 16.24 -20.44
C THR A 54 -35.62 14.97 -19.93
N LEU A 55 -35.26 13.83 -20.52
CA LEU A 55 -35.64 12.49 -20.10
C LEU A 55 -34.37 11.74 -19.63
N LEU A 56 -34.37 11.29 -18.40
CA LEU A 56 -33.30 10.48 -17.83
C LEU A 56 -33.79 9.06 -17.61
N LEU A 57 -33.19 8.13 -18.30
CA LEU A 57 -33.50 6.71 -18.21
C LEU A 57 -32.45 5.97 -17.36
N SER A 58 -32.85 4.84 -16.79
CA SER A 58 -31.89 3.94 -16.16
C SER A 58 -32.07 2.50 -16.58
N ARG A 59 -30.95 1.79 -16.74
CA ARG A 59 -30.92 0.36 -16.97
C ARG A 59 -29.80 -0.29 -16.13
N THR A 60 -30.22 -1.06 -15.14
CA THR A 60 -29.28 -1.74 -14.21
C THR A 60 -28.93 -3.15 -14.68
N LEU A 61 -29.92 -3.86 -15.22
CA LEU A 61 -29.77 -5.23 -15.71
C LEU A 61 -28.95 -5.29 -17.00
N GLY A 62 -27.91 -6.15 -17.02
CA GLY A 62 -26.90 -6.18 -18.08
C GLY A 62 -27.30 -7.00 -19.34
N TYR A 63 -28.40 -7.75 -19.32
CA TYR A 63 -28.83 -8.55 -20.47
C TYR A 63 -29.75 -7.78 -21.40
N GLY A 64 -29.64 -8.01 -22.71
CA GLY A 64 -30.46 -7.39 -23.73
C GLY A 64 -30.40 -5.85 -23.76
N VAL A 65 -29.30 -5.25 -23.27
CA VAL A 65 -29.20 -3.81 -23.10
C VAL A 65 -29.23 -3.08 -24.43
N ALA A 66 -28.42 -3.52 -25.38
CA ALA A 66 -28.29 -2.84 -26.67
C ALA A 66 -29.62 -2.84 -27.46
N GLU A 67 -30.29 -3.99 -27.52
CA GLU A 67 -31.58 -4.11 -28.25
C GLU A 67 -32.67 -3.27 -27.59
N LEU A 68 -32.76 -3.30 -26.26
CA LEU A 68 -33.75 -2.55 -25.51
C LEU A 68 -33.56 -1.03 -25.67
N LEU A 69 -32.31 -0.56 -25.60
CA LEU A 69 -31.99 0.84 -25.75
C LEU A 69 -32.17 1.32 -27.20
N ALA A 70 -31.74 0.53 -28.19
CA ALA A 70 -31.98 0.84 -29.60
C ALA A 70 -33.48 0.98 -29.90
N ARG A 71 -34.29 0.00 -29.46
CA ARG A 71 -35.73 0.06 -29.60
C ARG A 71 -36.34 1.31 -28.95
N PHE A 72 -35.86 1.70 -27.76
CA PHE A 72 -36.35 2.92 -27.11
C PHE A 72 -36.09 4.16 -27.96
N ILE A 73 -34.88 4.29 -28.50
CA ILE A 73 -34.52 5.42 -29.36
C ILE A 73 -35.34 5.43 -30.65
N ASP A 74 -35.52 4.27 -31.31
CA ASP A 74 -36.36 4.16 -32.51
C ASP A 74 -37.80 4.64 -32.24
N LEU A 75 -38.38 4.27 -31.10
CA LEU A 75 -39.73 4.70 -30.72
C LEU A 75 -39.77 6.20 -30.38
N ALA A 76 -38.74 6.72 -29.73
CA ALA A 76 -38.61 8.13 -29.38
C ALA A 76 -38.46 9.00 -30.64
N ASP A 77 -37.70 8.53 -31.65
CA ASP A 77 -37.57 9.17 -32.96
C ASP A 77 -38.92 9.13 -33.72
N ALA A 78 -39.58 7.99 -33.75
CA ALA A 78 -40.89 7.84 -34.40
C ALA A 78 -41.96 8.75 -33.77
N ALA A 79 -41.87 9.01 -32.47
CA ALA A 79 -42.74 9.94 -31.75
C ALA A 79 -42.34 11.42 -31.86
N GLY A 80 -41.26 11.74 -32.57
CA GLY A 80 -40.69 13.10 -32.66
C GLY A 80 -40.23 13.66 -31.31
N LEU A 81 -39.94 12.80 -30.33
CA LEU A 81 -39.57 13.22 -28.99
C LEU A 81 -38.16 13.82 -29.00
N ARG A 82 -37.23 13.25 -29.73
CA ARG A 82 -35.82 13.64 -29.78
C ARG A 82 -35.58 15.04 -30.34
N GLU A 83 -36.47 15.57 -31.11
CA GLU A 83 -36.35 16.95 -31.60
C GLU A 83 -36.56 18.00 -30.49
N ARG A 84 -37.17 17.59 -29.36
CA ARG A 84 -37.62 18.48 -28.31
C ARG A 84 -37.07 18.15 -26.93
N VAL A 85 -36.62 16.92 -26.71
CA VAL A 85 -36.21 16.38 -25.39
C VAL A 85 -34.83 15.79 -25.49
N LYS A 86 -33.94 16.22 -24.60
CA LYS A 86 -32.62 15.57 -24.39
C LYS A 86 -32.85 14.24 -23.68
N ILE A 87 -32.23 13.18 -24.15
CA ILE A 87 -32.38 11.84 -23.57
C ILE A 87 -31.03 11.32 -23.08
N GLY A 88 -30.89 11.18 -21.77
CA GLY A 88 -29.74 10.55 -21.12
C GLY A 88 -30.08 9.17 -20.59
N ILE A 89 -29.12 8.24 -20.61
CA ILE A 89 -29.27 6.89 -20.08
C ILE A 89 -28.20 6.60 -19.06
N GLY A 90 -28.58 6.06 -17.90
CA GLY A 90 -27.66 5.67 -16.85
C GLY A 90 -27.78 4.20 -16.43
N GLY A 91 -26.77 3.68 -15.76
CA GLY A 91 -26.85 2.35 -15.15
C GLY A 91 -25.52 1.58 -15.16
N MET A 92 -25.55 0.42 -14.50
CA MET A 92 -24.33 -0.39 -14.27
C MET A 92 -23.69 -0.93 -15.56
N ALA A 93 -24.50 -1.17 -16.59
CA ALA A 93 -24.02 -1.69 -17.87
C ALA A 93 -23.85 -0.59 -18.93
N ILE A 94 -24.12 0.66 -18.58
CA ILE A 94 -24.07 1.78 -19.53
C ILE A 94 -22.64 2.31 -19.61
N ARG A 95 -22.21 2.54 -20.86
CA ARG A 95 -20.98 3.25 -21.19
C ARG A 95 -21.34 4.45 -22.06
N GLN A 96 -20.60 5.52 -21.94
CA GLN A 96 -20.86 6.73 -22.72
C GLN A 96 -20.77 6.47 -24.23
N GLU A 97 -19.80 5.66 -24.66
CA GLU A 97 -19.61 5.29 -26.06
C GLU A 97 -20.81 4.51 -26.59
N LEU A 98 -21.31 3.53 -25.83
CA LEU A 98 -22.49 2.76 -26.19
C LEU A 98 -23.75 3.64 -26.30
N ALA A 99 -23.93 4.53 -25.33
CA ALA A 99 -25.06 5.45 -25.35
C ALA A 99 -25.02 6.38 -26.58
N ALA A 100 -23.85 6.95 -26.88
CA ALA A 100 -23.68 7.79 -28.07
C ALA A 100 -23.88 7.01 -29.38
N GLU A 101 -23.38 5.78 -29.49
CA GLU A 101 -23.54 4.90 -30.63
C GLU A 101 -25.01 4.55 -30.88
N LEU A 102 -25.77 4.37 -29.79
CA LEU A 102 -27.22 4.12 -29.86
C LEU A 102 -28.07 5.38 -30.03
N GLY A 103 -27.44 6.56 -30.02
CA GLY A 103 -28.13 7.82 -30.30
C GLY A 103 -28.66 8.56 -29.07
N PHE A 104 -28.24 8.21 -27.84
CA PHE A 104 -28.54 9.02 -26.66
C PHE A 104 -27.66 10.27 -26.58
N ASP A 105 -28.15 11.33 -25.96
CA ASP A 105 -27.42 12.58 -25.80
C ASP A 105 -26.34 12.47 -24.72
N ALA A 106 -26.48 11.54 -23.75
CA ALA A 106 -25.48 11.23 -22.76
C ALA A 106 -25.63 9.81 -22.20
N GLY A 107 -24.50 9.20 -21.84
CA GLY A 107 -24.40 7.93 -21.12
C GLY A 107 -23.76 8.11 -19.75
N PHE A 108 -24.46 7.68 -18.69
CA PHE A 108 -24.03 7.80 -17.30
C PHE A 108 -23.71 6.42 -16.73
N GLY A 109 -22.46 6.06 -16.78
CA GLY A 109 -21.98 4.79 -16.26
C GLY A 109 -21.81 4.78 -14.74
N PRO A 110 -21.33 3.65 -14.22
CA PRO A 110 -20.97 3.55 -12.82
C PRO A 110 -19.96 4.66 -12.42
N GLY A 111 -20.24 5.38 -11.32
CA GLY A 111 -19.43 6.46 -10.78
C GLY A 111 -19.77 7.86 -11.27
N THR A 112 -20.73 8.00 -12.15
CA THR A 112 -21.29 9.31 -12.48
C THR A 112 -21.83 9.99 -11.22
N SER A 113 -21.41 11.23 -10.99
CA SER A 113 -21.91 12.03 -9.88
C SER A 113 -23.26 12.66 -10.20
N VAL A 114 -23.99 13.05 -9.16
CA VAL A 114 -25.25 13.79 -9.33
C VAL A 114 -24.99 15.14 -10.02
N GLU A 115 -23.87 15.78 -9.69
CA GLU A 115 -23.44 17.06 -10.28
C GLU A 115 -23.20 16.94 -11.78
N GLU A 116 -22.66 15.81 -12.24
CA GLU A 116 -22.45 15.54 -13.68
C GLU A 116 -23.77 15.48 -14.43
N VAL A 117 -24.75 14.82 -13.83
CA VAL A 117 -26.12 14.76 -14.42
C VAL A 117 -26.79 16.13 -14.41
N VAL A 118 -26.61 16.91 -13.35
CA VAL A 118 -27.11 18.29 -13.27
C VAL A 118 -26.49 19.15 -14.38
N CYS A 119 -25.17 19.07 -14.57
CA CYS A 119 -24.49 19.78 -15.66
C CYS A 119 -25.06 19.41 -17.05
N PHE A 120 -25.31 18.11 -17.27
CA PHE A 120 -25.95 17.67 -18.52
C PHE A 120 -27.33 18.30 -18.74
N VAL A 121 -28.17 18.31 -17.70
CA VAL A 121 -29.52 18.93 -17.77
C VAL A 121 -29.41 20.44 -18.04
N GLU A 122 -28.41 21.10 -17.46
CA GLU A 122 -28.12 22.53 -17.67
C GLU A 122 -27.55 22.81 -19.07
N GLY A 123 -26.96 21.81 -19.70
CA GLY A 123 -26.24 21.95 -20.95
C GLY A 123 -24.85 22.52 -20.75
N GLN A 124 -24.27 22.29 -19.58
CA GLN A 124 -22.92 22.68 -19.22
C GLN A 124 -21.96 21.48 -19.32
N GLU A 125 -20.72 21.77 -19.63
CA GLU A 125 -19.66 20.75 -19.55
C GLU A 125 -19.33 20.47 -18.09
N TYR A 126 -19.46 19.21 -17.66
CA TYR A 126 -19.03 18.81 -16.32
C TYR A 126 -17.51 18.91 -16.19
N ARG A 127 -17.07 19.72 -15.27
CA ARG A 127 -15.67 19.83 -14.88
C ARG A 127 -15.55 19.41 -13.43
N PRO A 128 -14.96 18.23 -13.15
CA PRO A 128 -14.75 17.80 -11.79
C PRO A 128 -13.94 18.88 -11.04
N ASP A 129 -14.46 19.31 -9.90
CA ASP A 129 -13.74 20.25 -9.04
C ASP A 129 -12.47 19.58 -8.50
N PRO A 130 -11.26 19.96 -8.96
CA PRO A 130 -10.04 19.34 -8.51
C PRO A 130 -9.79 19.54 -7.01
N THR A 131 -10.46 20.52 -6.38
CA THR A 131 -10.34 20.75 -4.93
C THR A 131 -11.22 19.81 -4.11
N ARG A 132 -12.32 19.32 -4.65
CA ARG A 132 -13.19 18.32 -4.01
C ARG A 132 -12.62 16.90 -4.08
N CYS A 133 -11.73 16.64 -5.02
CA CYS A 133 -11.07 15.35 -5.21
C CYS A 133 -9.62 15.32 -4.73
N SER A 134 -9.05 16.45 -4.27
CA SER A 134 -7.70 16.46 -3.75
C SER A 134 -7.69 15.84 -2.35
N LYS A 135 -7.53 14.53 -2.28
CA LYS A 135 -7.04 13.90 -1.07
C LYS A 135 -5.69 14.54 -0.78
N VAL A 136 -5.58 15.23 0.35
CA VAL A 136 -4.29 15.73 0.85
C VAL A 136 -3.54 14.52 1.41
N LYS A 137 -2.26 14.42 1.09
CA LYS A 137 -1.39 13.40 1.70
C LYS A 137 -1.44 13.53 3.22
N THR A 138 -1.69 12.42 3.89
CA THR A 138 -1.79 12.37 5.35
C THR A 138 -0.41 12.07 5.94
N ASP A 139 0.10 12.92 6.82
CA ASP A 139 1.27 12.59 7.64
C ASP A 139 0.82 11.69 8.81
N MET A 140 1.18 10.42 8.75
CA MET A 140 0.83 9.43 9.79
C MET A 140 1.53 9.69 11.12
N THR A 141 2.58 10.50 11.15
CA THR A 141 3.32 10.83 12.36
C THR A 141 2.83 12.11 13.04
N ALA A 142 1.92 12.83 12.38
CA ALA A 142 1.36 14.07 12.92
C ALA A 142 0.59 13.82 14.21
N GLY A 143 0.91 14.59 15.24
CA GLY A 143 0.25 14.52 16.55
C GLY A 143 0.85 13.51 17.53
N TYR A 144 1.89 12.80 17.13
CA TYR A 144 2.63 11.90 18.02
C TYR A 144 3.84 12.62 18.61
N ASP A 145 4.01 12.47 19.94
CA ASP A 145 5.10 13.09 20.71
C ASP A 145 6.20 12.09 21.10
N TYR A 146 6.04 10.83 20.76
CA TYR A 146 6.96 9.72 21.09
C TYR A 146 7.27 9.60 22.58
N ARG A 147 6.32 9.97 23.43
CA ARG A 147 6.46 9.90 24.88
C ARG A 147 6.28 8.46 25.37
N TYR A 148 7.24 8.00 26.16
CA TYR A 148 7.13 6.73 26.85
C TYR A 148 6.13 6.80 28.00
N ARG A 149 5.32 5.76 28.11
CA ARG A 149 4.37 5.53 29.21
C ARG A 149 4.89 4.51 30.23
N HIS A 150 5.92 3.75 29.85
CA HIS A 150 6.56 2.71 30.67
C HIS A 150 8.01 3.13 31.03
N PRO A 151 8.24 3.73 32.22
CA PRO A 151 9.54 4.33 32.56
C PRO A 151 10.69 3.32 32.61
N ALA A 152 10.45 2.08 33.08
CA ALA A 152 11.49 1.06 33.17
C ALA A 152 11.98 0.66 31.76
N ILE A 153 11.08 0.44 30.82
CA ILE A 153 11.41 0.14 29.42
C ILE A 153 12.15 1.34 28.80
N ALA A 154 11.69 2.56 29.03
CA ALA A 154 12.35 3.76 28.51
C ALA A 154 13.81 3.87 28.95
N ALA A 155 14.11 3.65 30.22
CA ALA A 155 15.49 3.71 30.75
C ALA A 155 16.39 2.64 30.13
N LYS A 156 15.85 1.43 29.91
CA LYS A 156 16.61 0.34 29.27
C LYS A 156 16.90 0.66 27.80
N LEU A 157 15.91 1.17 27.07
CA LEU A 157 16.06 1.58 25.67
C LEU A 157 17.09 2.72 25.53
N GLU A 158 17.07 3.71 26.44
CA GLU A 158 18.08 4.76 26.48
C GLU A 158 19.51 4.20 26.61
N THR A 159 19.71 3.25 27.53
CA THR A 159 21.00 2.59 27.72
C THR A 159 21.45 1.88 26.44
N ILE A 160 20.55 1.13 25.78
CA ILE A 160 20.86 0.38 24.55
C ILE A 160 21.13 1.33 23.38
N SER A 161 20.34 2.40 23.24
CA SER A 161 20.57 3.41 22.20
C SER A 161 21.93 4.09 22.35
N ALA A 162 22.34 4.40 23.58
CA ALA A 162 23.68 4.92 23.84
C ALA A 162 24.77 3.91 23.46
N MET A 163 24.60 2.62 23.81
CA MET A 163 25.53 1.55 23.40
C MET A 163 25.67 1.46 21.87
N ILE A 164 24.56 1.56 21.14
CA ILE A 164 24.59 1.53 19.67
C ILE A 164 25.34 2.76 19.12
N CYS A 165 25.05 3.94 19.63
CA CYS A 165 25.72 5.17 19.21
C CYS A 165 27.23 5.10 19.42
N ASP A 166 27.68 4.61 20.61
CA ASP A 166 29.09 4.47 20.92
C ASP A 166 29.75 3.39 20.04
N TRP A 167 29.04 2.28 19.77
CA TRP A 167 29.57 1.20 18.95
C TRP A 167 29.73 1.60 17.48
N VAL A 168 28.80 2.38 16.93
CA VAL A 168 28.84 2.81 15.51
C VAL A 168 29.81 3.96 15.28
N LYS A 169 30.24 4.67 16.35
CA LYS A 169 31.14 5.79 16.23
C LYS A 169 32.39 5.44 15.41
N ASP A 170 32.72 6.31 14.46
CA ASP A 170 33.86 6.17 13.55
C ASP A 170 33.82 4.89 12.66
N LYS A 171 32.68 4.25 12.52
CA LYS A 171 32.50 3.11 11.60
C LYS A 171 31.76 3.51 10.33
N THR A 172 32.11 2.84 9.27
CA THR A 172 31.48 3.01 7.95
C THR A 172 31.38 1.66 7.23
N SER A 173 30.61 1.65 6.16
CA SER A 173 30.43 0.48 5.29
C SER A 173 30.36 0.89 3.83
N PRO A 174 30.45 -0.04 2.86
CA PRO A 174 30.20 0.26 1.45
C PRO A 174 28.82 0.86 1.20
N GLY A 175 27.78 0.39 1.92
CA GLY A 175 26.42 0.94 1.82
C GLY A 175 26.33 2.40 2.24
N VAL A 176 26.99 2.77 3.31
CA VAL A 176 27.09 4.17 3.78
C VAL A 176 27.84 5.03 2.76
N LYS A 177 28.97 4.54 2.24
CA LYS A 177 29.75 5.25 1.23
C LYS A 177 28.95 5.50 -0.04
N ARG A 178 28.22 4.49 -0.50
CA ARG A 178 27.33 4.65 -1.67
C ARG A 178 26.23 5.67 -1.41
N ALA A 179 25.62 5.64 -0.23
CA ALA A 179 24.60 6.61 0.16
C ALA A 179 25.14 8.05 0.16
N GLN A 180 26.34 8.25 0.71
CA GLN A 180 27.02 9.54 0.70
C GLN A 180 27.27 10.04 -0.72
N LEU A 181 27.83 9.19 -1.59
CA LEU A 181 28.07 9.52 -2.98
C LEU A 181 26.78 9.89 -3.73
N ARG A 182 25.69 9.14 -3.51
CA ARG A 182 24.39 9.49 -4.11
C ARG A 182 23.86 10.81 -3.59
N ASP A 183 24.04 11.08 -2.32
CA ASP A 183 23.57 12.32 -1.72
C ASP A 183 24.35 13.55 -2.22
N GLU A 184 25.65 13.42 -2.38
CA GLU A 184 26.54 14.49 -2.82
C GLU A 184 26.47 14.73 -4.34
N LEU A 185 26.46 13.67 -5.12
CA LEU A 185 26.52 13.73 -6.59
C LEU A 185 25.14 13.75 -7.26
N TRP A 186 24.06 13.73 -6.49
CA TRP A 186 22.73 13.71 -7.03
C TRP A 186 22.40 14.99 -7.77
N ASP A 187 22.13 14.85 -9.06
CA ASP A 187 21.54 15.87 -9.90
C ASP A 187 20.28 15.29 -10.55
N ALA A 188 19.10 15.80 -10.17
CA ALA A 188 17.82 15.26 -10.62
C ALA A 188 17.67 15.32 -12.16
N ASP A 189 18.30 16.27 -12.82
CA ASP A 189 18.22 16.39 -14.28
C ASP A 189 19.14 15.40 -14.98
N LYS A 190 20.31 15.11 -14.43
CA LYS A 190 21.23 14.08 -14.95
C LYS A 190 20.69 12.67 -14.79
N TRP A 191 19.87 12.41 -13.76
CA TRP A 191 19.28 11.08 -13.53
C TRP A 191 18.16 10.69 -14.49
N ARG A 192 17.65 11.64 -15.23
CA ARG A 192 16.71 11.39 -16.32
C ARG A 192 17.41 10.89 -17.58
N ASP A 193 18.71 11.10 -17.66
CA ASP A 193 19.55 10.75 -18.80
C ASP A 193 20.45 9.55 -18.46
N ARG A 194 20.58 8.62 -19.41
CA ARG A 194 21.44 7.44 -19.30
C ARG A 194 22.93 7.80 -19.11
N GLN A 195 23.38 8.93 -19.65
CA GLN A 195 24.76 9.42 -19.48
C GLN A 195 25.04 9.91 -18.05
N GLY A 196 24.08 10.54 -17.39
CA GLY A 196 24.21 10.96 -16.00
C GLY A 196 24.39 9.81 -15.01
N ASN A 197 23.84 8.63 -15.35
CA ASN A 197 24.05 7.42 -14.57
C ASN A 197 25.51 6.92 -14.66
N GLY A 198 26.17 7.04 -15.81
CA GLY A 198 27.54 6.54 -16.04
C GLY A 198 28.56 7.17 -15.09
N GLU A 199 28.58 8.49 -14.98
CA GLU A 199 29.52 9.21 -14.11
C GLU A 199 29.40 8.81 -12.63
N LEU A 200 28.17 8.66 -12.11
CA LEU A 200 27.97 8.22 -10.73
C LEU A 200 28.45 6.78 -10.53
N TYR A 201 28.17 5.88 -11.47
CA TYR A 201 28.55 4.48 -11.35
C TYR A 201 30.06 4.27 -11.38
N ASP A 202 30.82 5.11 -12.06
CA ASP A 202 32.28 5.07 -12.00
C ASP A 202 32.81 5.34 -10.58
N HIS A 203 32.19 6.28 -9.87
CA HIS A 203 32.51 6.53 -8.46
C HIS A 203 31.94 5.47 -7.51
N TYR A 204 30.87 4.81 -7.91
CA TYR A 204 30.10 3.87 -7.13
C TYR A 204 30.64 2.44 -7.15
N ALA A 205 31.11 1.99 -8.31
CA ALA A 205 31.59 0.64 -8.54
C ALA A 205 32.67 0.16 -7.55
N PRO A 206 33.63 1.02 -7.12
CA PRO A 206 34.64 0.61 -6.14
C PRO A 206 34.06 0.20 -4.77
N HIS A 207 32.84 0.63 -4.45
CA HIS A 207 32.16 0.33 -3.19
C HIS A 207 31.14 -0.81 -3.33
N CYS A 208 31.08 -1.47 -4.48
CA CYS A 208 30.28 -2.66 -4.71
C CYS A 208 31.11 -3.93 -4.47
N GLY A 209 30.44 -5.03 -4.09
CA GLY A 209 31.08 -6.34 -4.04
C GLY A 209 31.49 -6.87 -5.42
N ASP A 210 32.19 -7.98 -5.47
CA ASP A 210 32.75 -8.51 -6.72
C ASP A 210 31.69 -8.95 -7.72
N VAL A 211 30.61 -9.57 -7.26
CA VAL A 211 29.52 -10.05 -8.14
C VAL A 211 28.76 -8.89 -8.80
N PRO A 212 28.31 -7.86 -8.06
CA PRO A 212 27.74 -6.67 -8.67
C PRO A 212 28.66 -6.00 -9.69
N ARG A 213 29.96 -5.88 -9.37
CA ARG A 213 30.96 -5.29 -10.31
C ARG A 213 31.06 -6.05 -11.60
N LYS A 214 30.96 -7.39 -11.56
CA LYS A 214 30.98 -8.22 -12.75
C LYS A 214 29.78 -7.91 -13.65
N PHE A 215 28.56 -7.84 -13.10
CA PHE A 215 27.37 -7.50 -13.87
C PHE A 215 27.39 -6.06 -14.38
N TYR A 216 27.90 -5.13 -13.58
CA TYR A 216 28.12 -3.75 -14.03
C TYR A 216 29.05 -3.69 -15.24
N ALA A 217 30.19 -4.37 -15.18
CA ALA A 217 31.20 -4.35 -16.26
C ALA A 217 30.71 -5.06 -17.54
N SER A 218 29.98 -6.16 -17.41
CA SER A 218 29.48 -6.92 -18.56
C SER A 218 28.21 -6.35 -19.17
N GLY A 219 27.44 -5.57 -18.42
CA GLY A 219 26.11 -5.12 -18.83
C GLY A 219 25.07 -6.25 -18.91
N GLU A 220 25.40 -7.43 -18.41
CA GLU A 220 24.50 -8.58 -18.40
C GLU A 220 23.50 -8.50 -17.23
N LEU A 221 22.31 -9.02 -17.44
CA LEU A 221 21.33 -9.20 -16.38
C LEU A 221 21.72 -10.36 -15.47
N HIS A 222 21.45 -10.20 -14.17
CA HIS A 222 21.60 -11.33 -13.26
C HIS A 222 20.69 -12.50 -13.69
N PRO A 223 21.17 -13.78 -13.66
CA PRO A 223 20.42 -14.92 -14.17
C PRO A 223 19.03 -15.15 -13.57
N LYS A 224 18.81 -14.65 -12.36
CA LYS A 224 17.49 -14.72 -11.70
C LYS A 224 16.54 -13.58 -12.08
N THR A 225 17.01 -12.66 -12.89
CA THR A 225 16.19 -11.56 -13.42
C THR A 225 15.69 -11.95 -14.79
N ARG A 226 14.40 -11.81 -15.02
CA ARG A 226 13.83 -11.95 -16.34
C ARG A 226 13.10 -10.68 -16.74
N ARG A 227 13.10 -10.39 -18.02
CA ARG A 227 12.25 -9.37 -18.61
C ARG A 227 10.85 -9.95 -18.83
N TYR A 228 9.86 -9.10 -18.68
CA TYR A 228 8.52 -9.43 -19.11
C TYR A 228 8.42 -9.42 -20.62
N THR A 229 7.62 -10.31 -21.18
CA THR A 229 7.34 -10.30 -22.61
C THR A 229 6.40 -9.15 -22.96
N LYS A 230 6.38 -8.78 -24.23
CA LYS A 230 5.47 -7.74 -24.70
C LYS A 230 4.01 -8.13 -24.47
N GLU A 231 3.68 -9.39 -24.66
CA GLU A 231 2.35 -9.95 -24.45
C GLU A 231 1.91 -9.89 -22.99
N GLU A 232 2.83 -10.11 -22.05
CA GLU A 232 2.56 -9.97 -20.61
C GLU A 232 2.26 -8.51 -20.24
N VAL A 233 3.01 -7.56 -20.78
CA VAL A 233 2.79 -6.11 -20.57
C VAL A 233 1.47 -5.68 -21.19
N GLU A 234 1.21 -6.02 -22.44
CA GLU A 234 -0.06 -5.69 -23.12
C GLU A 234 -1.26 -6.36 -22.42
N GLY A 235 -1.09 -7.58 -21.91
CA GLY A 235 -2.11 -8.25 -21.11
C GLY A 235 -2.46 -7.49 -19.84
N LEU A 236 -1.44 -6.96 -19.16
CA LEU A 236 -1.64 -6.15 -17.96
C LEU A 236 -2.29 -4.80 -18.29
N GLU A 237 -1.85 -4.12 -19.34
CA GLU A 237 -2.45 -2.84 -19.76
C GLU A 237 -3.94 -3.01 -20.07
N ARG A 238 -4.32 -4.04 -20.84
CA ARG A 238 -5.74 -4.36 -21.09
C ARG A 238 -6.51 -4.61 -19.81
N TYR A 239 -5.93 -5.38 -18.89
CA TYR A 239 -6.57 -5.67 -17.62
C TYR A 239 -6.75 -4.39 -16.77
N LEU A 240 -5.79 -3.49 -16.78
CA LEU A 240 -5.86 -2.22 -16.08
C LEU A 240 -6.91 -1.29 -16.66
N ASP A 241 -7.00 -1.21 -17.98
CA ASP A 241 -8.03 -0.42 -18.65
C ASP A 241 -9.44 -0.95 -18.32
N ASP A 242 -9.61 -2.26 -18.37
CA ASP A 242 -10.88 -2.88 -17.97
C ASP A 242 -11.18 -2.67 -16.48
N THR A 243 -10.16 -2.69 -15.64
CA THR A 243 -10.30 -2.42 -14.22
C THR A 243 -10.69 -0.98 -13.96
N LYS A 244 -10.02 -0.01 -14.58
CA LYS A 244 -10.38 1.41 -14.48
C LYS A 244 -11.83 1.66 -14.89
N LYS A 245 -12.31 1.04 -15.94
CA LYS A 245 -13.69 1.15 -16.39
C LYS A 245 -14.71 0.59 -15.38
N ARG A 246 -14.32 -0.37 -14.56
CA ARG A 246 -15.20 -1.00 -13.54
C ARG A 246 -15.21 -0.30 -12.19
N MET A 247 -14.28 0.60 -11.96
CA MET A 247 -13.93 1.06 -10.60
C MET A 247 -14.65 2.26 -10.07
N SER A 248 -15.39 2.93 -10.90
CA SER A 248 -16.19 4.07 -10.49
C SER A 248 -17.29 3.74 -9.47
N VAL A 249 -17.53 2.46 -9.19
CA VAL A 249 -18.66 1.97 -8.40
C VAL A 249 -18.44 1.99 -6.89
N LEU A 250 -17.20 2.04 -6.41
CA LEU A 250 -16.91 1.67 -5.02
C LEU A 250 -16.44 2.81 -4.11
N LYS A 251 -16.60 4.06 -4.50
CA LYS A 251 -16.29 5.20 -3.63
C LYS A 251 -17.37 5.40 -2.56
N LEU A 252 -17.48 4.44 -1.67
CA LEU A 252 -18.31 4.61 -0.48
C LEU A 252 -17.58 5.49 0.53
N GLN A 253 -18.25 6.55 0.94
CA GLN A 253 -17.74 7.38 2.03
C GLN A 253 -18.03 6.70 3.36
N HIS A 254 -17.00 6.56 4.19
CA HIS A 254 -17.14 6.04 5.53
C HIS A 254 -17.30 7.21 6.51
N SER A 255 -18.31 7.12 7.37
CA SER A 255 -18.54 8.09 8.44
C SER A 255 -17.53 7.97 9.59
N ARG A 256 -16.83 6.84 9.67
CA ARG A 256 -15.82 6.56 10.69
C ARG A 256 -14.42 6.82 10.15
N LYS A 257 -13.53 7.38 10.97
CA LYS A 257 -12.10 7.40 10.69
C LYS A 257 -11.62 5.96 10.59
N ARG A 258 -11.12 5.57 9.43
CA ARG A 258 -10.54 4.25 9.15
C ARG A 258 -9.03 4.33 9.05
N PRO A 259 -8.30 3.23 9.28
CA PRO A 259 -6.87 3.17 8.97
C PRO A 259 -6.61 3.47 7.49
N LEU A 260 -5.46 4.08 7.21
CA LEU A 260 -4.96 4.19 5.84
C LEU A 260 -4.63 2.79 5.31
N VAL A 261 -4.92 2.55 4.05
CA VAL A 261 -4.72 1.25 3.41
C VAL A 261 -3.52 1.33 2.48
N PHE A 262 -2.48 0.57 2.79
CA PHE A 262 -1.30 0.44 1.95
C PHE A 262 -1.28 -0.91 1.25
N ASN A 263 -1.09 -0.90 -0.06
CA ASN A 263 -0.89 -2.12 -0.83
C ASN A 263 0.55 -2.21 -1.35
N GLN A 264 1.08 -3.42 -1.37
CA GLN A 264 2.45 -3.65 -1.81
C GLN A 264 2.49 -3.86 -3.32
N TYR A 265 3.58 -3.43 -3.94
CA TYR A 265 3.90 -3.69 -5.33
C TYR A 265 5.39 -4.03 -5.45
N GLY A 266 5.79 -4.66 -6.53
CA GLY A 266 7.18 -5.01 -6.76
C GLY A 266 7.30 -6.22 -7.65
N THR A 267 7.27 -6.00 -8.95
CA THR A 267 7.41 -7.06 -9.96
C THR A 267 8.82 -7.15 -10.52
N GLY A 268 9.64 -6.13 -10.29
CA GLY A 268 10.94 -5.96 -10.92
C GLY A 268 10.89 -5.26 -12.28
N CYS A 269 9.70 -4.94 -12.76
CA CYS A 269 9.50 -4.18 -13.98
C CYS A 269 8.72 -2.88 -13.65
N PRO A 270 9.28 -1.68 -13.87
CA PRO A 270 8.63 -0.44 -13.50
C PRO A 270 7.31 -0.22 -14.24
N PHE A 271 7.16 -0.73 -15.44
CA PHE A 271 5.90 -0.62 -16.20
C PHE A 271 4.80 -1.49 -15.59
N LEU A 272 5.12 -2.71 -15.19
CA LEU A 272 4.19 -3.57 -14.47
C LEU A 272 3.87 -3.02 -13.08
N ASP A 273 4.86 -2.47 -12.41
CA ASP A 273 4.69 -1.84 -11.10
C ASP A 273 3.73 -0.65 -11.17
N ILE A 274 3.87 0.21 -12.19
CA ILE A 274 2.91 1.30 -12.47
C ILE A 274 1.51 0.73 -12.64
N GLY A 275 1.36 -0.34 -13.37
CA GLY A 275 0.10 -1.02 -13.54
C GLY A 275 -0.51 -1.50 -12.22
N HIS A 276 0.27 -2.13 -11.38
CA HIS A 276 -0.16 -2.56 -10.05
C HIS A 276 -0.55 -1.38 -9.14
N ILE A 277 0.19 -0.27 -9.24
CA ILE A 277 -0.11 0.96 -8.51
C ILE A 277 -1.44 1.55 -8.94
N LEU A 278 -1.64 1.73 -10.25
CA LEU A 278 -2.90 2.26 -10.78
C LEU A 278 -4.11 1.41 -10.38
N ALA A 279 -3.96 0.08 -10.37
CA ALA A 279 -5.01 -0.81 -9.88
C ALA A 279 -5.26 -0.62 -8.38
N SER A 280 -4.19 -0.46 -7.58
CA SER A 280 -4.30 -0.26 -6.14
C SER A 280 -4.99 1.05 -5.78
N GLU A 281 -4.56 2.17 -6.39
CA GLU A 281 -5.15 3.49 -6.21
C GLU A 281 -6.64 3.48 -6.52
N ALA A 282 -6.94 2.88 -7.59
CA ALA A 282 -8.26 2.81 -8.12
C ALA A 282 -9.20 1.94 -7.29
N TRP A 283 -8.73 0.92 -6.62
CA TRP A 283 -9.49 0.09 -5.68
C TRP A 283 -9.38 0.58 -4.21
N GLY A 284 -8.93 1.82 -4.02
CA GLY A 284 -9.06 2.53 -2.75
C GLY A 284 -7.87 2.39 -1.81
N ALA A 285 -6.69 2.02 -2.30
CA ALA A 285 -5.47 2.17 -1.54
C ALA A 285 -5.19 3.65 -1.28
N ASP A 286 -4.78 3.98 -0.06
CA ASP A 286 -4.34 5.34 0.31
C ASP A 286 -2.83 5.50 0.10
N GLY A 287 -2.12 4.40 0.03
CA GLY A 287 -0.70 4.36 -0.24
C GLY A 287 -0.24 3.07 -0.88
N VAL A 288 0.95 3.12 -1.44
CA VAL A 288 1.61 1.97 -2.05
C VAL A 288 3.00 1.79 -1.49
N VAL A 289 3.37 0.53 -1.29
CA VAL A 289 4.64 0.13 -0.72
C VAL A 289 5.47 -0.56 -1.78
N HIS A 290 6.61 0.02 -2.12
CA HIS A 290 7.60 -0.66 -2.93
C HIS A 290 8.17 -1.83 -2.14
N PHE A 291 7.76 -3.01 -2.50
CA PHE A 291 8.37 -4.23 -2.01
C PHE A 291 9.56 -4.53 -2.90
N ASP A 292 10.77 -4.61 -2.31
CA ASP A 292 11.98 -4.91 -3.06
C ASP A 292 11.73 -6.16 -3.93
N PRO A 293 11.55 -5.96 -5.24
CA PRO A 293 10.87 -6.97 -6.07
C PRO A 293 11.73 -8.14 -6.35
N SER A 294 12.95 -7.93 -6.19
CA SER A 294 13.80 -8.99 -6.57
C SER A 294 14.08 -9.84 -5.35
N TRP A 295 13.17 -10.72 -5.05
CA TRP A 295 13.59 -11.99 -4.49
C TRP A 295 14.80 -12.52 -5.26
N GLY A 296 14.87 -12.28 -6.57
CA GLY A 296 16.05 -12.48 -7.37
C GLY A 296 17.25 -11.63 -6.97
N ALA A 297 17.07 -10.36 -6.65
CA ALA A 297 18.12 -9.51 -6.10
C ALA A 297 18.48 -9.82 -4.64
N ARG A 298 17.75 -10.68 -3.98
CA ARG A 298 18.14 -11.26 -2.69
C ARG A 298 19.27 -12.29 -2.82
N THR A 299 19.73 -12.56 -4.01
CA THR A 299 20.83 -13.44 -4.23
C THR A 299 22.15 -12.74 -4.00
N GLU A 300 23.18 -13.55 -3.80
CA GLU A 300 24.52 -13.11 -3.40
C GLU A 300 25.06 -11.90 -4.16
N GLY A 301 24.72 -11.76 -5.43
CA GLY A 301 25.18 -10.66 -6.26
C GLY A 301 24.65 -9.28 -5.90
N PHE A 302 23.55 -9.22 -5.15
CA PHE A 302 22.87 -7.97 -4.80
C PHE A 302 22.87 -7.70 -3.29
N LEU A 303 23.47 -8.56 -2.50
CA LEU A 303 23.48 -8.45 -1.04
C LEU A 303 24.21 -7.21 -0.53
N ASP A 304 25.16 -6.69 -1.28
CA ASP A 304 25.87 -5.46 -0.95
C ASP A 304 25.12 -4.18 -1.34
N GLY A 305 23.85 -4.30 -1.66
CA GLY A 305 23.07 -3.16 -2.04
C GLY A 305 23.39 -2.62 -3.41
N PHE A 306 23.77 -3.49 -4.30
CA PHE A 306 23.91 -3.11 -5.68
C PHE A 306 22.57 -2.68 -6.23
N LEU A 307 22.46 -1.40 -6.46
CA LEU A 307 21.34 -0.82 -7.19
C LEU A 307 21.70 -0.89 -8.66
N THR A 308 20.98 -1.66 -9.41
CA THR A 308 21.30 -1.86 -10.79
C THR A 308 21.24 -0.52 -11.53
N HIS A 309 22.20 -0.29 -12.38
CA HIS A 309 22.19 0.75 -13.38
C HIS A 309 21.35 0.35 -14.60
N GLN A 310 20.83 -0.86 -14.60
CA GLN A 310 20.10 -1.44 -15.72
C GLN A 310 18.65 -1.00 -15.68
N GLU A 311 18.20 -0.39 -16.75
CA GLU A 311 16.83 0.09 -16.90
C GLU A 311 15.83 -1.00 -17.30
N ASP A 312 16.26 -2.25 -17.32
CA ASP A 312 15.58 -3.34 -17.97
C ASP A 312 14.90 -4.32 -17.01
N GLY A 313 14.36 -3.80 -15.94
CA GLY A 313 13.39 -4.56 -15.14
C GLY A 313 13.95 -5.15 -13.87
N THR A 314 15.14 -4.83 -13.47
CA THR A 314 15.53 -5.08 -12.12
C THR A 314 15.69 -3.79 -11.37
N VAL A 315 14.65 -3.43 -10.69
CA VAL A 315 14.81 -2.98 -9.38
C VAL A 315 15.00 -1.48 -9.22
N ILE A 316 15.34 -1.09 -8.10
CA ILE A 316 15.51 0.22 -7.51
C ILE A 316 16.64 0.99 -8.25
N THR A 317 16.34 1.46 -9.45
CA THR A 317 17.16 2.49 -10.10
C THR A 317 16.49 3.84 -9.96
N PRO A 318 17.23 4.94 -9.93
CA PRO A 318 16.66 6.28 -9.93
C PRO A 318 15.68 6.51 -11.09
N ALA A 319 16.01 6.04 -12.27
CA ALA A 319 15.14 6.16 -13.44
C ALA A 319 13.81 5.43 -13.28
N ASN A 320 13.85 4.17 -12.80
CA ASN A 320 12.65 3.38 -12.59
C ASN A 320 11.77 3.94 -11.48
N LEU A 321 12.37 4.36 -10.37
CA LEU A 321 11.64 5.01 -9.28
C LEU A 321 11.02 6.34 -9.72
N ASN A 322 11.72 7.12 -10.53
CA ASN A 322 11.18 8.35 -11.08
C ASN A 322 9.98 8.11 -12.01
N ARG A 323 10.02 7.06 -12.85
CA ARG A 323 8.88 6.65 -13.67
C ARG A 323 7.67 6.30 -12.81
N ILE A 324 7.90 5.53 -11.74
CA ILE A 324 6.85 5.17 -10.77
C ILE A 324 6.29 6.43 -10.10
N HIS A 325 7.16 7.30 -9.59
CA HIS A 325 6.75 8.55 -8.95
C HIS A 325 5.84 9.42 -9.83
N LEU A 326 6.19 9.55 -11.10
CA LEU A 326 5.41 10.33 -12.07
C LEU A 326 4.04 9.72 -12.39
N ALA A 327 3.85 8.44 -12.14
CA ALA A 327 2.59 7.74 -12.38
C ALA A 327 1.64 7.75 -11.19
N LEU A 328 2.11 8.10 -9.99
CA LEU A 328 1.32 8.16 -8.78
C LEU A 328 0.29 9.29 -8.82
N GLU A 329 -0.89 9.05 -8.28
CA GLU A 329 -1.81 10.14 -7.94
C GLU A 329 -1.19 11.04 -6.85
N LYS A 330 -1.46 12.34 -6.92
CA LYS A 330 -0.89 13.32 -5.97
C LYS A 330 -1.22 13.05 -4.50
N SER A 331 -2.28 12.32 -4.24
CA SER A 331 -2.73 11.98 -2.89
C SER A 331 -2.20 10.65 -2.39
N THR A 332 -1.61 9.81 -3.24
CA THR A 332 -1.11 8.50 -2.89
C THR A 332 0.18 8.63 -2.08
N LEU A 333 0.18 8.04 -0.89
CA LEU A 333 1.38 7.91 -0.09
C LEU A 333 2.30 6.86 -0.70
N TRP A 334 3.56 7.20 -0.85
CA TRP A 334 4.54 6.34 -1.48
C TRP A 334 5.65 5.95 -0.50
N GLN A 335 5.76 4.65 -0.25
CA GLN A 335 6.88 4.09 0.49
C GLN A 335 7.89 3.43 -0.44
N VAL A 336 9.15 3.81 -0.33
CA VAL A 336 10.28 3.15 -0.97
C VAL A 336 11.16 2.53 0.09
N ARG A 337 11.38 1.20 0.00
CA ARG A 337 12.08 0.47 1.05
C ARG A 337 13.08 -0.55 0.52
N ALA A 338 14.17 -0.76 1.25
CA ALA A 338 15.03 -1.93 1.16
C ALA A 338 14.65 -2.94 2.23
N HIS A 339 14.44 -4.17 1.82
CA HIS A 339 13.92 -5.20 2.75
C HIS A 339 15.02 -5.81 3.63
N ARG A 340 16.28 -5.73 3.23
CA ARG A 340 17.35 -6.53 3.82
C ARG A 340 18.35 -5.81 4.73
N GLY A 341 18.25 -4.54 4.87
CA GLY A 341 19.17 -3.78 5.70
C GLY A 341 20.43 -3.29 4.98
N LEU A 342 21.10 -4.08 4.15
CA LEU A 342 22.33 -3.70 3.45
C LEU A 342 22.19 -2.49 2.51
N ASN A 343 21.00 -2.21 2.04
CA ASN A 343 20.70 -1.09 1.17
C ASN A 343 20.03 0.07 1.87
N SER A 344 19.79 -0.04 3.16
CA SER A 344 18.96 0.94 3.87
C SER A 344 19.44 2.38 3.68
N PRO A 345 20.72 2.75 3.90
CA PRO A 345 21.13 4.14 3.77
C PRO A 345 20.97 4.67 2.36
N GLU A 346 21.32 3.87 1.36
CA GLU A 346 21.24 4.26 -0.04
C GLU A 346 19.79 4.36 -0.53
N THR A 347 18.94 3.42 -0.11
CA THR A 347 17.50 3.46 -0.43
C THR A 347 16.83 4.68 0.20
N VAL A 348 17.21 5.05 1.42
CA VAL A 348 16.67 6.25 2.09
C VAL A 348 17.07 7.52 1.32
N VAL A 349 18.31 7.60 0.83
CA VAL A 349 18.74 8.73 -0.02
C VAL A 349 17.92 8.79 -1.30
N LEU A 350 17.73 7.66 -1.99
CA LEU A 350 16.90 7.60 -3.19
C LEU A 350 15.45 8.01 -2.90
N ALA A 351 14.87 7.45 -1.86
CA ALA A 351 13.50 7.79 -1.44
C ALA A 351 13.35 9.29 -1.18
N GLY A 352 14.28 9.87 -0.41
CA GLY A 352 14.27 11.29 -0.10
C GLY A 352 14.44 12.20 -1.33
N LYS A 353 15.37 11.86 -2.22
CA LYS A 353 15.65 12.62 -3.45
C LYS A 353 14.50 12.55 -4.46
N LEU A 354 13.76 11.44 -4.49
CA LEU A 354 12.63 11.24 -5.41
C LEU A 354 11.28 11.63 -4.83
N GLY A 355 11.24 12.14 -3.61
CA GLY A 355 10.01 12.63 -2.99
C GLY A 355 9.07 11.52 -2.51
N ALA A 356 9.62 10.39 -2.07
CA ALA A 356 8.85 9.40 -1.33
C ALA A 356 8.33 9.99 0.00
N ASP A 357 7.22 9.47 0.48
CA ASP A 357 6.60 9.91 1.74
C ASP A 357 7.10 9.11 2.95
N LEU A 358 7.56 7.90 2.71
CA LEU A 358 7.92 6.92 3.73
C LEU A 358 9.08 6.04 3.23
N THR A 359 9.82 5.48 4.20
CA THR A 359 10.79 4.43 3.93
C THR A 359 10.68 3.34 5.00
N LYS A 360 11.61 2.37 5.01
CA LYS A 360 11.71 1.31 6.01
C LYS A 360 13.15 1.20 6.48
N ILE A 361 13.35 1.07 7.77
CA ILE A 361 14.66 0.82 8.36
C ILE A 361 14.54 -0.36 9.33
N ASN A 362 15.41 -1.33 9.17
CA ASN A 362 15.42 -2.52 10.00
C ASN A 362 16.86 -2.86 10.42
N MET A 363 17.07 -3.04 11.71
CA MET A 363 18.38 -3.37 12.30
C MET A 363 18.41 -4.75 12.96
N CYS A 364 17.28 -5.45 13.04
CA CYS A 364 17.18 -6.78 13.66
C CYS A 364 16.80 -7.84 12.64
N TYR A 365 15.67 -7.66 11.97
CA TYR A 365 15.14 -8.62 11.00
C TYR A 365 16.09 -8.94 9.84
N GLY A 366 16.84 -7.96 9.36
CA GLY A 366 17.78 -8.14 8.25
C GLY A 366 18.81 -9.24 8.53
N SER A 367 19.27 -9.35 9.77
CA SER A 367 20.16 -10.44 10.20
C SER A 367 19.44 -11.78 10.23
N LEU A 368 18.30 -11.83 10.87
CA LEU A 368 17.58 -13.07 11.17
C LEU A 368 16.90 -13.65 9.92
N GLY A 369 16.12 -12.83 9.21
CA GLY A 369 15.30 -13.28 8.10
C GLY A 369 15.96 -13.18 6.73
N ALA A 370 16.96 -12.31 6.56
CA ALA A 370 17.57 -12.03 5.26
C ALA A 370 19.05 -12.42 5.14
N GLY A 371 19.67 -12.87 6.21
CA GLY A 371 21.05 -13.32 6.19
C GLY A 371 22.08 -12.17 6.22
N THR A 372 21.71 -10.98 6.65
CA THR A 372 22.61 -9.82 6.74
C THR A 372 23.49 -9.92 7.99
N ASP A 373 24.76 -9.59 7.86
CA ASP A 373 25.68 -9.55 8.98
C ASP A 373 25.27 -8.48 10.02
N PRO A 374 25.22 -8.80 11.33
CA PRO A 374 24.78 -7.87 12.36
C PRO A 374 25.60 -6.58 12.45
N GLU A 375 26.93 -6.64 12.31
CA GLU A 375 27.78 -5.45 12.30
C GLU A 375 27.41 -4.52 11.15
N ARG A 376 27.34 -5.08 9.94
CA ARG A 376 27.00 -4.36 8.74
C ARG A 376 25.60 -3.74 8.84
N MET A 377 24.64 -4.51 9.32
CA MET A 377 23.27 -4.06 9.46
C MET A 377 23.12 -2.93 10.48
N THR A 378 23.89 -2.98 11.57
CA THR A 378 23.87 -1.93 12.61
C THR A 378 24.45 -0.63 12.07
N VAL A 379 25.57 -0.67 11.36
CA VAL A 379 26.18 0.52 10.74
C VAL A 379 25.26 1.11 9.67
N ASP A 380 24.78 0.28 8.77
CA ASP A 380 23.89 0.73 7.67
C ASP A 380 22.58 1.29 8.23
N GLY A 381 21.97 0.63 9.21
CA GLY A 381 20.72 1.07 9.84
C GLY A 381 20.86 2.41 10.59
N TYR A 382 21.93 2.58 11.33
CA TYR A 382 22.22 3.85 12.01
C TYR A 382 22.33 5.02 11.03
N HIS A 383 23.11 4.85 9.97
CA HIS A 383 23.27 5.89 8.95
C HIS A 383 21.98 6.10 8.13
N ALA A 384 21.18 5.05 7.90
CA ALA A 384 19.86 5.16 7.30
C ALA A 384 18.93 6.07 8.13
N ILE A 385 18.95 5.94 9.46
CA ILE A 385 18.17 6.83 10.36
C ILE A 385 18.63 8.28 10.21
N LEU A 386 19.94 8.55 10.12
CA LEU A 386 20.46 9.90 9.92
C LEU A 386 20.02 10.50 8.58
N PHE A 387 20.00 9.71 7.50
CA PHE A 387 19.47 10.15 6.21
C PHE A 387 17.96 10.33 6.26
N ALA A 388 17.21 9.47 6.93
CA ALA A 388 15.77 9.63 7.12
C ALA A 388 15.44 10.95 7.84
N LYS A 389 16.18 11.29 8.88
CA LYS A 389 16.11 12.60 9.53
C LYS A 389 16.42 13.74 8.54
N LYS A 390 17.53 13.63 7.79
CA LYS A 390 17.94 14.65 6.82
C LYS A 390 16.85 14.97 5.80
N TYR A 391 16.17 13.95 5.29
CA TYR A 391 15.09 14.09 4.32
C TYR A 391 13.70 14.25 4.95
N ASN A 392 13.62 14.33 6.28
CA ASN A 392 12.35 14.38 7.01
C ASN A 392 11.40 13.24 6.63
N LEU A 393 11.94 12.06 6.42
CA LEU A 393 11.26 10.88 5.91
C LEU A 393 10.89 9.94 7.05
N PRO A 394 9.61 9.79 7.42
CA PRO A 394 9.18 8.78 8.37
C PRO A 394 9.48 7.37 7.86
N PHE A 395 9.64 6.42 8.76
CA PHE A 395 9.89 5.04 8.38
C PHE A 395 9.25 4.03 9.33
N ASP A 396 8.88 2.89 8.78
CA ASP A 396 8.39 1.78 9.56
C ASP A 396 9.52 0.89 10.08
N VAL A 397 9.28 0.36 11.29
CA VAL A 397 10.09 -0.67 11.91
C VAL A 397 9.21 -1.90 12.10
N VAL A 398 9.37 -2.89 11.24
CA VAL A 398 8.49 -4.07 11.17
C VAL A 398 9.03 -5.24 11.98
N THR A 399 8.14 -6.04 12.54
CA THR A 399 8.46 -7.25 13.33
C THR A 399 8.36 -8.53 12.49
N ASN A 400 8.98 -8.54 11.31
CA ASN A 400 8.97 -9.72 10.43
C ASN A 400 9.71 -10.94 11.03
N GLU A 401 10.44 -10.76 12.12
CA GLU A 401 11.05 -11.84 12.91
C GLU A 401 10.00 -12.87 13.37
N GLU A 402 8.79 -12.41 13.64
CA GLU A 402 7.68 -13.30 14.01
C GLU A 402 7.39 -14.35 12.93
N LEU A 403 7.62 -14.02 11.65
CA LEU A 403 7.49 -14.98 10.54
C LEU A 403 8.57 -16.07 10.54
N CYS A 404 9.68 -15.81 11.23
CA CYS A 404 10.74 -16.78 11.43
C CYS A 404 10.56 -17.60 12.73
N GLY A 405 9.42 -17.45 13.39
CA GLY A 405 9.11 -18.14 14.65
C GLY A 405 9.64 -17.44 15.90
N VAL A 406 10.10 -16.19 15.79
CA VAL A 406 10.53 -15.40 16.94
C VAL A 406 9.30 -14.93 17.72
N PRO A 407 9.27 -15.11 19.05
CA PRO A 407 8.16 -14.63 19.87
C PRO A 407 7.96 -13.12 19.77
N ALA A 408 6.69 -12.67 19.81
CA ALA A 408 6.31 -11.27 19.65
C ALA A 408 7.09 -10.33 20.59
N TYR A 409 7.30 -10.72 21.85
CA TYR A 409 8.03 -9.87 22.80
C TYR A 409 9.50 -9.64 22.43
N LYS A 410 10.17 -10.62 21.80
CA LYS A 410 11.55 -10.45 21.28
C LYS A 410 11.56 -9.53 20.04
N ALA A 411 10.68 -9.77 19.09
CA ALA A 411 10.55 -8.94 17.90
C ALA A 411 10.21 -7.48 18.27
N PHE A 412 9.35 -7.29 19.28
CA PHE A 412 8.98 -5.96 19.77
C PHE A 412 10.12 -5.28 20.53
N ALA A 413 10.93 -6.02 21.28
CA ALA A 413 12.13 -5.46 21.88
C ALA A 413 13.06 -4.89 20.80
N GLY A 414 13.30 -5.63 19.71
CA GLY A 414 14.08 -5.16 18.56
C GLY A 414 13.46 -3.93 17.89
N MET A 415 12.16 -3.94 17.64
CA MET A 415 11.42 -2.80 17.07
C MET A 415 11.56 -1.55 17.96
N LEU A 416 11.40 -1.69 19.26
CA LEU A 416 11.48 -0.57 20.21
C LEU A 416 12.90 -0.03 20.35
N ILE A 417 13.94 -0.87 20.29
CA ILE A 417 15.34 -0.43 20.26
C ILE A 417 15.60 0.47 19.06
N VAL A 418 15.20 0.04 17.86
CA VAL A 418 15.37 0.83 16.64
C VAL A 418 14.55 2.13 16.69
N SER A 419 13.35 2.06 17.23
CA SER A 419 12.47 3.22 17.35
C SER A 419 12.99 4.24 18.36
N ASP A 420 13.51 3.81 19.51
CA ASP A 420 14.11 4.71 20.50
C ASP A 420 15.36 5.40 19.95
N LEU A 421 16.25 4.63 19.33
CA LEU A 421 17.42 5.16 18.63
C LEU A 421 17.02 6.23 17.61
N ALA A 422 16.00 5.96 16.82
CA ALA A 422 15.49 6.89 15.82
C ALA A 422 14.98 8.20 16.43
N VAL A 423 14.16 8.11 17.47
CA VAL A 423 13.62 9.29 18.18
C VAL A 423 14.76 10.13 18.78
N ARG A 424 15.74 9.50 19.39
CA ARG A 424 16.92 10.19 19.96
C ARG A 424 17.79 10.87 18.90
N LEU A 425 17.89 10.27 17.72
CA LEU A 425 18.56 10.87 16.56
C LEU A 425 17.71 11.94 15.87
N GLY A 426 16.44 12.12 16.25
CA GLY A 426 15.50 13.10 15.73
C GLY A 426 14.78 12.67 14.45
N ALA A 427 14.65 11.37 14.22
CA ALA A 427 13.85 10.79 13.15
C ALA A 427 12.46 10.37 13.66
N ARG A 428 11.57 9.96 12.76
CA ARG A 428 10.15 9.68 13.04
C ARG A 428 9.80 8.22 12.73
N PRO A 429 9.99 7.28 13.67
CA PRO A 429 9.64 5.88 13.46
C PRO A 429 8.13 5.65 13.54
N ILE A 430 7.66 4.63 12.83
CA ILE A 430 6.30 4.09 12.86
C ILE A 430 6.40 2.64 13.32
N LEU A 431 5.66 2.27 14.36
CA LEU A 431 5.66 0.90 14.87
C LEU A 431 4.84 0.00 13.94
N GLN A 432 5.50 -1.02 13.38
CA GLN A 432 4.82 -1.95 12.47
C GLN A 432 4.81 -3.39 13.03
N PRO A 433 3.93 -3.67 14.01
CA PRO A 433 3.73 -5.04 14.47
C PRO A 433 3.12 -5.88 13.34
N LEU A 434 3.48 -7.14 13.25
CA LEU A 434 2.87 -8.05 12.31
C LEU A 434 1.58 -8.65 12.91
N PHE A 435 0.46 -8.57 12.19
CA PHE A 435 -0.72 -9.33 12.56
C PHE A 435 -0.57 -10.76 12.05
N ALA A 436 -0.18 -11.64 12.93
CA ALA A 436 0.09 -13.04 12.65
C ALA A 436 -0.45 -13.91 13.80
N TYR A 437 -0.45 -15.19 13.60
CA TYR A 437 -0.68 -16.14 14.70
C TYR A 437 0.55 -16.23 15.60
N SER A 438 0.38 -16.88 16.77
CA SER A 438 1.51 -17.19 17.64
C SER A 438 2.54 -18.10 16.94
N PRO A 439 3.81 -18.10 17.40
CA PRO A 439 4.82 -19.00 16.89
C PRO A 439 4.42 -20.48 16.96
N GLU A 440 3.65 -20.88 17.95
CA GLU A 440 3.17 -22.27 18.10
C GLU A 440 2.27 -22.68 16.94
N VAL A 441 1.38 -21.79 16.48
CA VAL A 441 0.56 -22.05 15.29
C VAL A 441 1.42 -22.14 14.05
N MET A 442 2.39 -21.22 13.90
CA MET A 442 3.23 -21.15 12.71
C MET A 442 4.20 -22.34 12.62
N ILE A 443 4.71 -22.81 13.74
CA ILE A 443 5.71 -23.90 13.80
C ILE A 443 5.05 -25.27 13.90
N ASN A 444 4.06 -25.40 14.76
CA ASN A 444 3.48 -26.69 15.14
C ASN A 444 2.04 -26.90 14.62
N GLY A 445 1.42 -25.89 14.04
CA GLY A 445 0.03 -25.96 13.58
C GLY A 445 -1.03 -25.97 14.69
N TYR A 446 -0.65 -25.68 15.94
CA TYR A 446 -1.57 -25.61 17.06
C TYR A 446 -2.13 -24.20 17.24
N MET A 447 -3.44 -24.06 17.20
CA MET A 447 -4.15 -22.83 17.48
C MET A 447 -4.35 -22.70 19.01
N GLN A 448 -3.33 -22.26 19.74
CA GLN A 448 -3.41 -22.02 21.18
C GLN A 448 -4.00 -20.64 21.49
N ASP A 449 -3.63 -19.64 20.67
CA ASP A 449 -4.11 -18.28 20.80
C ASP A 449 -5.13 -17.99 19.71
N ASN A 450 -6.18 -17.25 20.02
CA ASN A 450 -7.06 -16.78 18.97
C ASN A 450 -6.44 -15.55 18.28
N TYR A 451 -6.67 -15.44 16.98
CA TYR A 451 -6.13 -14.36 16.16
C TYR A 451 -6.52 -12.97 16.67
N ILE A 452 -7.75 -12.82 17.15
CA ILE A 452 -8.30 -11.54 17.61
C ILE A 452 -7.58 -11.06 18.86
N ASP A 453 -7.57 -11.86 19.91
CA ASP A 453 -6.98 -11.46 21.19
C ASP A 453 -5.46 -11.33 21.11
N PHE A 454 -4.80 -12.25 20.40
CA PHE A 454 -3.35 -12.22 20.24
C PHE A 454 -2.87 -10.95 19.51
N ASN A 455 -3.53 -10.56 18.42
CA ASN A 455 -3.13 -9.36 17.69
C ASN A 455 -3.64 -8.06 18.33
N ALA A 456 -4.76 -8.09 19.04
CA ALA A 456 -5.18 -6.97 19.88
C ALA A 456 -4.18 -6.70 21.02
N ALA A 457 -3.67 -7.75 21.64
CA ALA A 457 -2.66 -7.68 22.69
C ALA A 457 -1.40 -6.94 22.24
N LYS A 458 -0.96 -7.15 21.00
CA LYS A 458 0.20 -6.45 20.41
C LYS A 458 -0.01 -4.94 20.40
N ILE A 459 -1.19 -4.51 19.99
CA ILE A 459 -1.52 -3.07 19.93
C ILE A 459 -1.63 -2.48 21.35
N TYR A 460 -2.23 -3.23 22.28
CA TYR A 460 -2.34 -2.80 23.68
C TYR A 460 -0.96 -2.66 24.32
N ALA A 461 -0.08 -3.65 24.17
CA ALA A 461 1.28 -3.63 24.68
C ALA A 461 2.09 -2.42 24.16
N LEU A 462 2.03 -2.16 22.85
CA LEU A 462 2.74 -1.03 22.25
C LEU A 462 2.22 0.31 22.76
N ARG A 463 0.90 0.48 22.89
CA ARG A 463 0.29 1.71 23.43
C ARG A 463 0.60 1.93 24.90
N ASP A 464 0.76 0.87 25.67
CA ASP A 464 1.15 0.95 27.06
C ASP A 464 2.61 1.36 27.24
N ILE A 465 3.45 1.18 26.19
CA ILE A 465 4.87 1.52 26.22
C ILE A 465 5.15 2.89 25.61
N LEU A 466 4.66 3.17 24.39
CA LEU A 466 5.11 4.33 23.60
C LEU A 466 3.93 4.99 22.88
N ASN A 467 3.88 6.32 22.93
CA ASN A 467 2.94 7.12 22.13
C ASN A 467 3.52 7.37 20.72
N ALA A 468 3.30 6.43 19.83
CA ALA A 468 3.79 6.46 18.45
C ALA A 468 2.72 5.97 17.47
N PRO A 469 2.82 6.32 16.18
CA PRO A 469 1.92 5.78 15.17
C PRO A 469 2.10 4.26 15.03
N ILE A 470 1.00 3.56 14.81
CA ILE A 470 0.97 2.10 14.68
C ILE A 470 0.39 1.70 13.32
N TRP A 471 1.15 0.90 12.59
CA TRP A 471 0.84 0.44 11.25
C TRP A 471 1.00 -1.09 11.15
N PRO A 472 0.01 -1.91 11.54
CA PRO A 472 0.12 -3.36 11.45
C PRO A 472 0.40 -3.85 10.02
N GLY A 473 1.38 -4.74 9.94
CA GLY A 473 1.67 -5.47 8.70
C GLY A 473 0.64 -6.56 8.45
N ALA A 474 0.44 -6.90 7.17
CA ALA A 474 -0.50 -7.93 6.76
C ALA A 474 -0.13 -9.31 7.31
N PRO A 475 -1.11 -10.17 7.58
CA PRO A 475 -0.87 -11.59 7.72
C PRO A 475 -0.32 -12.11 6.38
N ILE A 476 0.86 -12.71 6.42
CA ILE A 476 1.53 -13.18 5.22
C ILE A 476 1.31 -14.68 5.08
N GLY A 477 1.34 -15.10 3.85
CA GLY A 477 1.27 -16.37 3.17
C GLY A 477 1.54 -17.71 3.85
N PHE A 478 1.95 -17.79 5.11
CA PHE A 478 1.96 -19.07 5.83
C PHE A 478 0.57 -19.55 6.20
N LEU A 479 -0.35 -18.61 6.26
CA LEU A 479 -1.70 -18.82 6.73
C LEU A 479 -2.70 -18.85 5.59
N THR A 480 -2.27 -18.41 4.43
CA THR A 480 -3.10 -18.35 3.23
C THR A 480 -2.35 -19.00 2.07
N HIS A 481 -3.01 -19.89 1.36
CA HIS A 481 -2.48 -20.48 0.15
C HIS A 481 -2.52 -19.49 -1.01
N THR A 482 -1.45 -19.39 -1.79
CA THR A 482 -1.34 -18.49 -2.94
C THR A 482 -2.47 -18.64 -3.95
N GLU A 483 -2.99 -19.83 -4.10
CA GLU A 483 -4.06 -20.15 -5.03
C GLU A 483 -5.45 -19.99 -4.41
N ASP A 484 -5.55 -19.88 -3.08
CA ASP A 484 -6.82 -19.70 -2.38
C ASP A 484 -7.14 -18.22 -2.19
N ARG A 485 -7.70 -17.61 -3.22
CA ARG A 485 -8.12 -16.21 -3.22
C ARG A 485 -9.21 -15.93 -2.18
N VAL A 486 -10.05 -16.91 -1.87
CA VAL A 486 -11.10 -16.76 -0.86
C VAL A 486 -10.49 -16.68 0.53
N GLN A 487 -9.59 -17.59 0.87
CA GLN A 487 -8.89 -17.57 2.16
C GLN A 487 -8.11 -16.25 2.33
N SER A 488 -7.39 -15.82 1.30
CA SER A 488 -6.64 -14.57 1.30
C SER A 488 -7.54 -13.35 1.56
N ALA A 489 -8.66 -13.26 0.86
CA ALA A 489 -9.63 -12.18 1.03
C ALA A 489 -10.25 -12.18 2.44
N MET A 490 -10.64 -13.35 2.96
CA MET A 490 -11.22 -13.48 4.31
C MET A 490 -10.22 -13.10 5.41
N THR A 491 -8.98 -13.56 5.32
CA THR A 491 -7.93 -13.22 6.28
C THR A 491 -7.62 -11.73 6.26
N THR A 492 -7.58 -11.12 5.08
CA THR A 492 -7.38 -9.68 4.91
C THR A 492 -8.57 -8.88 5.46
N ALA A 493 -9.79 -9.35 5.27
CA ALA A 493 -10.98 -8.73 5.85
C ALA A 493 -10.94 -8.74 7.38
N LEU A 494 -10.55 -9.85 7.99
CA LEU A 494 -10.39 -9.97 9.43
C LEU A 494 -9.31 -9.02 9.97
N HIS A 495 -8.16 -8.96 9.31
CA HIS A 495 -7.08 -8.04 9.60
C HIS A 495 -7.55 -6.58 9.59
N ALA A 496 -8.21 -6.15 8.52
CA ALA A 496 -8.72 -4.80 8.37
C ALA A 496 -9.79 -4.45 9.43
N SER A 497 -10.68 -5.40 9.72
CA SER A 497 -11.75 -5.23 10.71
C SER A 497 -11.20 -5.05 12.11
N LEU A 498 -10.24 -5.88 12.51
CA LEU A 498 -9.59 -5.78 13.81
C LEU A 498 -8.77 -4.48 13.92
N ALA A 499 -7.98 -4.17 12.94
CA ALA A 499 -7.17 -2.94 12.87
C ALA A 499 -8.04 -1.67 12.97
N SER A 500 -9.17 -1.64 12.24
CA SER A 500 -10.14 -0.55 12.31
C SER A 500 -10.76 -0.43 13.71
N THR A 501 -11.12 -1.55 14.32
CA THR A 501 -11.67 -1.58 15.69
C THR A 501 -10.67 -1.04 16.70
N LEU A 502 -9.42 -1.42 16.58
CA LEU A 502 -8.34 -0.98 17.46
C LEU A 502 -7.90 0.48 17.18
N GLY A 503 -8.38 1.10 16.10
CA GLY A 503 -8.08 2.49 15.78
C GLY A 503 -6.59 2.74 15.52
N VAL A 504 -5.94 1.86 14.77
CA VAL A 504 -4.56 2.06 14.29
C VAL A 504 -4.50 3.06 13.15
N ASP A 505 -3.31 3.56 12.82
CA ASP A 505 -3.16 4.66 11.84
C ASP A 505 -3.21 4.15 10.39
N ALA A 506 -2.63 3.01 10.13
CA ALA A 506 -2.60 2.40 8.81
C ALA A 506 -2.60 0.87 8.89
N ILE A 507 -2.83 0.22 7.77
CA ILE A 507 -2.62 -1.23 7.56
C ILE A 507 -1.86 -1.45 6.27
N SER A 508 -0.96 -2.44 6.27
CA SER A 508 -0.44 -3.02 5.02
C SER A 508 -1.28 -4.22 4.65
N ILE A 509 -1.58 -4.34 3.39
CA ILE A 509 -2.15 -5.55 2.82
C ILE A 509 -1.24 -6.09 1.74
N ALA A 510 -1.08 -7.40 1.73
CA ALA A 510 -0.29 -8.12 0.75
C ALA A 510 -1.12 -9.27 0.20
N SER A 511 -0.94 -9.62 -1.06
CA SER A 511 -1.46 -10.89 -1.54
C SER A 511 -0.51 -12.02 -1.14
N THR A 512 -1.02 -13.23 -1.15
CA THR A 512 -0.32 -14.42 -0.68
C THR A 512 0.90 -14.81 -1.49
N ASP A 513 0.99 -14.34 -2.74
CA ASP A 513 2.07 -14.71 -3.66
C ASP A 513 3.40 -14.02 -3.36
N GLU A 514 3.37 -13.00 -2.52
CA GLU A 514 4.44 -12.03 -2.41
C GLU A 514 5.73 -12.59 -1.84
N ALA A 515 5.63 -13.41 -0.81
CA ALA A 515 6.81 -13.76 -0.03
C ALA A 515 7.42 -15.11 -0.41
N TYR A 516 6.64 -16.02 -0.96
CA TYR A 516 7.00 -17.44 -1.04
C TYR A 516 6.97 -18.05 -2.43
N SER A 517 6.17 -17.52 -3.34
CA SER A 517 6.08 -18.04 -4.71
C SER A 517 7.29 -17.69 -5.58
N GLY A 518 8.08 -16.69 -5.19
CA GLY A 518 9.20 -16.17 -5.99
C GLY A 518 8.77 -15.49 -7.29
N GLY A 519 7.48 -15.20 -7.43
CA GLY A 519 6.90 -14.53 -8.58
C GLY A 519 6.21 -13.21 -8.22
N PRO A 520 5.86 -12.42 -9.22
CA PRO A 520 5.09 -11.19 -9.00
C PRO A 520 3.69 -11.53 -8.51
N ILE A 521 3.18 -10.71 -7.61
CA ILE A 521 1.81 -10.80 -7.13
C ILE A 521 0.85 -10.54 -8.29
N SER A 522 -0.17 -11.37 -8.44
CA SER A 522 -1.16 -11.16 -9.49
C SER A 522 -2.06 -9.95 -9.19
N VAL A 523 -2.38 -9.16 -10.20
CA VAL A 523 -3.29 -8.01 -10.06
C VAL A 523 -4.68 -8.44 -9.56
N PRO A 524 -5.28 -9.54 -10.03
CA PRO A 524 -6.54 -10.04 -9.47
C PRO A 524 -6.49 -10.32 -7.97
N ALA A 525 -5.43 -10.93 -7.47
CA ALA A 525 -5.28 -11.19 -6.05
C ALA A 525 -5.19 -9.90 -5.22
N LYS A 526 -4.48 -8.89 -5.71
CA LYS A 526 -4.47 -7.55 -5.08
C LYS A 526 -5.84 -6.91 -5.02
N ILE A 527 -6.59 -6.97 -6.09
CA ILE A 527 -7.94 -6.41 -6.15
C ILE A 527 -8.86 -7.13 -5.16
N ASP A 528 -8.78 -8.45 -5.07
CA ASP A 528 -9.60 -9.20 -4.12
C ASP A 528 -9.32 -8.78 -2.68
N THR A 529 -8.06 -8.62 -2.30
CA THR A 529 -7.70 -8.17 -0.95
C THR A 529 -8.13 -6.73 -0.69
N LEU A 530 -7.96 -5.82 -1.64
CA LEU A 530 -8.44 -4.44 -1.52
C LEU A 530 -9.98 -4.37 -1.39
N ARG A 531 -10.70 -5.16 -2.18
CA ARG A 531 -12.16 -5.27 -2.05
C ARG A 531 -12.55 -5.80 -0.69
N ALA A 532 -11.87 -6.83 -0.19
CA ALA A 532 -12.13 -7.39 1.14
C ALA A 532 -11.98 -6.34 2.24
N VAL A 533 -10.95 -5.49 2.16
CA VAL A 533 -10.75 -4.37 3.09
C VAL A 533 -11.88 -3.34 3.00
N GLN A 534 -12.21 -2.89 1.80
CA GLN A 534 -13.26 -1.88 1.60
C GLN A 534 -14.64 -2.40 2.05
N GLU A 535 -14.95 -3.65 1.75
CA GLU A 535 -16.19 -4.29 2.21
C GLU A 535 -16.21 -4.43 3.74
N SER A 536 -15.08 -4.78 4.37
CA SER A 536 -14.99 -4.83 5.83
C SER A 536 -15.33 -3.48 6.45
N PHE A 537 -14.74 -2.40 5.99
CA PHE A 537 -15.01 -1.07 6.50
C PHE A 537 -16.47 -0.66 6.27
N ARG A 538 -17.02 -0.99 5.12
CA ARG A 538 -18.41 -0.70 4.78
C ARG A 538 -19.39 -1.44 5.70
N PHE A 539 -19.19 -2.75 5.89
CA PHE A 539 -20.12 -3.57 6.68
C PHE A 539 -20.03 -3.31 8.16
N PHE A 540 -18.84 -3.07 8.70
CA PHE A 540 -18.70 -2.74 10.11
C PHE A 540 -19.29 -1.37 10.48
N GLY A 541 -19.21 -0.37 9.60
CA GLY A 541 -19.69 0.97 9.91
C GLY A 541 -19.12 1.49 11.23
N HIS A 542 -19.97 1.61 12.24
CA HIS A 542 -19.58 1.99 13.62
C HIS A 542 -19.34 0.81 14.55
N ALA A 543 -19.66 -0.41 14.13
CA ALA A 543 -19.40 -1.62 14.90
C ALA A 543 -17.91 -2.00 14.85
N GLY A 544 -17.54 -3.02 15.60
CA GLY A 544 -16.18 -3.54 15.66
C GLY A 544 -16.14 -4.95 16.23
N ILE A 545 -14.96 -5.54 16.19
CA ILE A 545 -14.67 -6.83 16.81
C ILE A 545 -14.19 -6.54 18.24
N THR A 546 -14.84 -7.11 19.24
CA THR A 546 -14.45 -6.93 20.63
C THR A 546 -13.51 -8.06 21.06
N PRO A 547 -12.23 -7.77 21.33
CA PRO A 547 -11.34 -8.73 21.96
C PRO A 547 -11.84 -9.13 23.35
N THR A 548 -11.50 -10.33 23.78
CA THR A 548 -11.82 -10.78 25.14
C THR A 548 -10.80 -10.25 26.16
N ASP A 549 -11.04 -10.50 27.45
CA ASP A 549 -10.09 -10.12 28.51
C ASP A 549 -8.73 -10.80 28.36
N GLN A 550 -8.67 -11.92 27.64
CA GLN A 550 -7.42 -12.62 27.32
C GLN A 550 -6.42 -11.75 26.56
N ALA A 551 -6.90 -10.80 25.74
CA ALA A 551 -6.04 -9.87 25.04
C ALA A 551 -5.20 -9.00 26.01
N ARG A 552 -5.75 -8.63 27.17
CA ARG A 552 -4.98 -7.90 28.19
C ARG A 552 -3.95 -8.77 28.88
N VAL A 553 -4.30 -10.02 29.17
CA VAL A 553 -3.34 -10.99 29.73
C VAL A 553 -2.15 -11.19 28.80
N TYR A 554 -2.40 -11.35 27.50
CA TYR A 554 -1.34 -11.47 26.49
C TYR A 554 -0.52 -10.16 26.37
N ALA A 555 -1.15 -9.00 26.46
CA ALA A 555 -0.44 -7.72 26.40
C ALA A 555 0.56 -7.58 27.57
N ASP A 556 0.11 -7.91 28.78
CA ASP A 556 0.97 -7.88 29.97
C ASP A 556 2.14 -8.86 29.86
N GLN A 557 1.90 -10.05 29.30
CA GLN A 557 2.97 -11.04 29.02
C GLN A 557 3.98 -10.51 28.00
N ILE A 558 3.51 -9.84 26.94
CA ILE A 558 4.39 -9.22 25.94
C ILE A 558 5.23 -8.12 26.60
N VAL A 559 4.66 -7.23 27.39
CA VAL A 559 5.40 -6.15 28.08
C VAL A 559 6.46 -6.72 29.02
N CYS A 560 6.10 -7.69 29.86
CA CYS A 560 7.06 -8.37 30.75
C CYS A 560 8.17 -9.09 29.97
N GLY A 561 7.83 -9.70 28.81
CA GLY A 561 8.80 -10.34 27.94
C GLY A 561 9.78 -9.34 27.34
N ILE A 562 9.29 -8.20 26.87
CA ILE A 562 10.12 -7.09 26.35
C ILE A 562 11.12 -6.64 27.41
N GLU A 563 10.68 -6.39 28.64
CA GLU A 563 11.59 -5.94 29.72
C GLU A 563 12.74 -6.92 29.95
N LYS A 564 12.47 -8.22 29.97
CA LYS A 564 13.47 -9.26 30.16
C LYS A 564 14.49 -9.28 29.02
N VAL A 565 14.01 -9.20 27.77
CA VAL A 565 14.88 -9.17 26.59
C VAL A 565 15.78 -7.94 26.61
N LEU A 566 15.26 -6.77 26.97
CA LEU A 566 16.07 -5.56 27.10
C LEU A 566 17.15 -5.70 28.19
N ASP A 567 16.84 -6.34 29.31
CA ASP A 567 17.83 -6.66 30.35
C ASP A 567 18.94 -7.59 29.83
N GLU A 568 18.56 -8.60 29.03
CA GLU A 568 19.51 -9.52 28.41
C GLU A 568 20.43 -8.79 27.41
N VAL A 569 19.89 -7.87 26.60
CA VAL A 569 20.69 -7.04 25.67
C VAL A 569 21.70 -6.17 26.46
N ILE A 570 21.25 -5.53 27.53
CA ILE A 570 22.12 -4.72 28.39
C ILE A 570 23.20 -5.60 29.02
N ALA A 571 22.86 -6.79 29.50
CA ALA A 571 23.82 -7.72 30.11
C ALA A 571 24.89 -8.22 29.12
N CYS A 572 24.58 -8.27 27.81
CA CYS A 572 25.59 -8.56 26.78
C CYS A 572 26.67 -7.47 26.67
N GLY A 573 26.37 -6.24 27.08
CA GLY A 573 27.29 -5.09 27.03
C GLY A 573 27.57 -4.55 25.62
N ASP A 574 26.98 -5.15 24.58
CA ASP A 574 27.15 -4.81 23.17
C ASP A 574 25.91 -5.27 22.37
N PHE A 575 25.31 -4.36 21.64
CA PHE A 575 24.09 -4.65 20.85
C PHE A 575 24.37 -5.64 19.70
N VAL A 576 25.50 -5.47 19.01
CA VAL A 576 25.88 -6.37 17.91
C VAL A 576 26.16 -7.78 18.45
N LYS A 577 26.80 -7.87 19.61
CA LYS A 577 26.98 -9.14 20.31
C LYS A 577 25.64 -9.78 20.66
N ALA A 578 24.67 -9.00 21.18
CA ALA A 578 23.34 -9.51 21.50
C ALA A 578 22.62 -10.06 20.24
N LEU A 579 22.80 -9.42 19.08
CA LEU A 579 22.29 -9.96 17.81
C LEU A 579 22.98 -11.28 17.41
N HIS A 580 24.30 -11.37 17.54
CA HIS A 580 25.06 -12.60 17.25
C HIS A 580 24.70 -13.74 18.19
N ASP A 581 24.47 -13.44 19.47
CA ASP A 581 24.10 -14.41 20.49
C ASP A 581 22.62 -14.85 20.39
N GLY A 582 21.83 -14.22 19.50
CA GLY A 582 20.44 -14.56 19.28
C GLY A 582 19.47 -14.10 20.35
N VAL A 583 19.83 -13.08 21.15
CA VAL A 583 18.98 -12.52 22.22
C VAL A 583 17.65 -12.00 21.64
N LEU A 584 17.70 -11.32 20.49
CA LEU A 584 16.54 -10.79 19.79
C LEU A 584 15.91 -11.79 18.81
N GLY A 585 16.40 -13.02 18.77
CA GLY A 585 15.93 -14.12 17.95
C GLY A 585 17.06 -15.11 17.70
N SER A 586 16.77 -16.40 17.78
CA SER A 586 17.76 -17.45 17.68
C SER A 586 17.42 -18.47 16.58
N ARG A 587 18.39 -19.27 16.21
CA ARG A 587 18.19 -20.36 15.25
C ARG A 587 17.18 -21.41 15.74
N GLN A 588 17.08 -21.60 17.06
CA GLN A 588 16.12 -22.50 17.67
C GLN A 588 14.68 -22.03 17.51
N GLU A 589 14.51 -20.71 17.38
CA GLU A 589 13.22 -20.08 17.13
C GLU A 589 12.91 -19.90 15.63
N GLY A 590 13.68 -20.53 14.75
CA GLY A 590 13.52 -20.45 13.31
C GLY A 590 14.31 -19.31 12.63
N ALA A 591 15.07 -18.53 13.41
CA ALA A 591 15.92 -17.45 12.90
C ALA A 591 17.41 -17.77 13.14
N TYR A 592 18.29 -17.11 12.39
CA TYR A 592 19.73 -17.24 12.56
C TYR A 592 20.45 -15.96 12.15
N PRO A 593 21.57 -15.61 12.78
CA PRO A 593 22.38 -14.48 12.37
C PRO A 593 22.94 -14.64 10.97
N GLY A 594 22.80 -13.60 10.18
CA GLY A 594 23.29 -13.60 8.81
C GLY A 594 24.79 -13.30 8.70
N ARG A 595 25.31 -13.50 7.49
CA ARG A 595 26.71 -13.30 7.15
C ARG A 595 26.94 -12.42 5.92
N ALA A 596 25.87 -12.02 5.23
CA ALA A 596 25.96 -11.16 4.06
C ALA A 596 26.51 -9.79 4.43
N GLY A 597 27.57 -9.36 3.77
CA GLY A 597 28.29 -8.14 4.10
C GLY A 597 29.25 -8.27 5.28
N LYS A 598 29.56 -9.50 5.75
CA LYS A 598 30.55 -9.74 6.78
C LYS A 598 31.92 -9.19 6.36
N ASP A 599 32.68 -8.66 7.33
CA ASP A 599 34.01 -8.08 7.15
C ASP A 599 34.04 -6.82 6.23
N THR A 600 32.88 -6.17 6.02
CA THR A 600 32.78 -4.95 5.21
C THR A 600 32.71 -3.66 6.05
N VAL A 601 32.54 -3.78 7.37
CA VAL A 601 32.58 -2.65 8.29
C VAL A 601 34.03 -2.23 8.53
N THR A 602 34.31 -0.96 8.37
CA THR A 602 35.64 -0.39 8.58
C THR A 602 35.56 0.83 9.46
N THR A 603 36.64 1.10 10.18
CA THR A 603 36.80 2.34 10.97
C THR A 603 37.20 3.47 10.01
N ILE A 604 36.59 4.63 10.17
CA ILE A 604 36.95 5.85 9.43
C ILE A 604 38.30 6.30 9.99
N LYS A 605 39.32 6.35 9.14
CA LYS A 605 40.65 6.87 9.51
C LYS A 605 40.72 8.37 9.33
#